data_b1e4bea0d32661858c10f50a7c04f403
#
_entry.id   b1e4bea0d32661858c10f50a7c04f403
#
_cell.length_a   1.000
_cell.length_b   1.000
_cell.length_c   1.000
_cell.angle_alpha   90.00
_cell.angle_beta   90.00
_cell.angle_gamma   90.00
#
_symmetry.space_group_name_H-M   'P 1'
#
loop_
_entity.id
_entity.type
_entity.pdbx_description
1 polymer ?
#
loop_
_entity_poly.entity_id
_entity_poly.type
_entity_poly.pdbx_seq_one_letter_code
_entity_poly.pdbx_strand_id
1 'polypeptide(L)'
;LKGIKNYVCILAILASEFMLIGCISDKWAEKVLDISGIFKIVSGFNLLPYITLALWLITAALHVVDCRQRQSRENNIGRYIWLGLIILVSIVVIYILYDANLRGDGEKYGILQPYVVLDNNWGTNRGYIWRLAMRIYNDFPIVHKIFGSGPDTFGILTVTQYFDEMAGMYGQKFESVHNEYLQYFVTIGIV
;
A
#
# COMPACT_ATOMS: atom_id res chain seq x y z
N LEU A 1 14.53 10.16 24.15
CA LEU A 1 15.25 8.89 23.87
C LEU A 1 14.34 7.66 23.94
N LYS A 2 13.45 7.50 24.96
CA LYS A 2 12.53 6.35 25.07
C LYS A 2 11.71 6.11 23.79
N GLY A 3 11.14 7.15 23.20
CA GLY A 3 10.37 7.03 21.96
C GLY A 3 11.21 6.51 20.80
N ILE A 4 12.37 7.12 20.55
CA ILE A 4 13.26 6.72 19.44
C ILE A 4 13.70 5.27 19.59
N LYS A 5 14.08 4.85 20.79
CA LYS A 5 14.48 3.47 21.08
C LYS A 5 13.38 2.48 20.69
N ASN A 6 12.15 2.74 21.09
CA ASN A 6 11.02 1.85 20.77
C ASN A 6 10.78 1.76 19.25
N TYR A 7 10.86 2.87 18.53
CA TYR A 7 10.68 2.88 17.08
C TYR A 7 11.79 2.12 16.36
N VAL A 8 13.06 2.34 16.74
CA VAL A 8 14.18 1.61 16.12
C VAL A 8 14.07 0.13 16.42
N CYS A 9 13.65 -0.25 17.64
CA CYS A 9 13.40 -1.64 18.01
C CYS A 9 12.28 -2.27 17.14
N ILE A 10 11.18 -1.58 16.94
CA ILE A 10 10.08 -2.06 16.07
C ILE A 10 10.58 -2.25 14.64
N LEU A 11 11.35 -1.29 14.09
CA LEU A 11 11.93 -1.43 12.76
C LEU A 11 12.92 -2.61 12.66
N ALA A 12 13.71 -2.84 13.70
CA ALA A 12 14.63 -3.99 13.77
C ALA A 12 13.86 -5.33 13.77
N ILE A 13 12.75 -5.41 14.53
CA ILE A 13 11.89 -6.59 14.56
C ILE A 13 11.29 -6.82 13.17
N LEU A 14 10.66 -5.81 12.57
CA LEU A 14 10.06 -5.91 11.23
C LEU A 14 11.10 -6.35 10.18
N ALA A 15 12.28 -5.76 10.18
CA ALA A 15 13.35 -6.16 9.25
C ALA A 15 13.79 -7.62 9.48
N SER A 16 13.84 -8.08 10.74
CA SER A 16 14.14 -9.46 11.09
C SER A 16 13.06 -10.43 10.62
N GLU A 17 11.77 -10.05 10.72
CA GLU A 17 10.65 -10.84 10.22
C GLU A 17 10.73 -10.98 8.69
N PHE A 18 10.98 -9.92 7.95
CA PHE A 18 11.18 -9.98 6.50
C PHE A 18 12.33 -10.91 6.10
N MET A 19 13.46 -10.85 6.82
CA MET A 19 14.58 -11.76 6.60
C MET A 19 14.21 -13.22 6.88
N LEU A 20 13.51 -13.45 7.99
CA LEU A 20 13.16 -14.80 8.43
C LEU A 20 12.19 -15.46 7.43
N ILE A 21 11.18 -14.73 7.00
CA ILE A 21 10.21 -15.21 6.00
C ILE A 21 10.89 -15.39 4.64
N GLY A 22 11.82 -14.50 4.24
CA GLY A 22 12.62 -14.68 3.03
C GLY A 22 13.45 -15.97 3.09
N CYS A 23 14.16 -16.21 4.18
CA CYS A 23 14.94 -17.44 4.38
C CYS A 23 14.08 -18.72 4.39
N ILE A 24 12.88 -18.65 4.98
CA ILE A 24 11.93 -19.78 5.01
C ILE A 24 11.40 -20.02 3.60
N SER A 25 11.03 -18.95 2.88
CA SER A 25 10.57 -19.03 1.50
C SER A 25 11.59 -19.70 0.58
N ASP A 26 12.85 -19.27 0.65
CA ASP A 26 13.90 -19.81 -0.22
C ASP A 26 14.24 -21.27 0.06
N LYS A 27 14.15 -21.71 1.32
CA LYS A 27 14.58 -23.05 1.73
C LYS A 27 13.46 -24.09 1.76
N TRP A 28 12.23 -23.71 2.11
CA TRP A 28 11.18 -24.66 2.45
C TRP A 28 9.85 -24.43 1.77
N ALA A 29 9.65 -23.28 1.16
CA ALA A 29 8.31 -22.81 0.84
C ALA A 29 7.97 -22.71 -0.64
N GLU A 30 8.82 -23.10 -1.58
CA GLU A 30 8.43 -23.21 -3.01
C GLU A 30 7.13 -24.02 -3.21
N LYS A 31 6.75 -24.82 -2.21
CA LYS A 31 5.53 -25.65 -2.23
C LYS A 31 4.41 -25.18 -1.29
N VAL A 32 4.65 -24.27 -0.36
CA VAL A 32 3.70 -23.95 0.74
C VAL A 32 3.35 -22.46 0.83
N LEU A 33 4.25 -21.56 0.46
CA LEU A 33 4.06 -20.11 0.55
C LEU A 33 4.50 -19.44 -0.75
N ASP A 34 3.56 -19.16 -1.63
CA ASP A 34 3.82 -18.32 -2.81
C ASP A 34 3.98 -16.86 -2.35
N ILE A 35 5.23 -16.48 -2.04
CA ILE A 35 5.56 -15.11 -1.68
C ILE A 35 5.71 -14.29 -2.96
N SER A 36 4.75 -13.43 -3.21
CA SER A 36 4.71 -12.57 -4.39
C SER A 36 4.70 -11.09 -4.02
N GLY A 37 4.83 -10.23 -5.01
CA GLY A 37 4.65 -8.79 -4.87
C GLY A 37 5.76 -8.09 -4.08
N ILE A 38 5.39 -7.04 -3.34
CA ILE A 38 6.31 -6.17 -2.59
C ILE A 38 7.12 -6.97 -1.57
N PHE A 39 6.51 -8.00 -0.98
CA PHE A 39 7.16 -8.82 0.02
C PHE A 39 8.41 -9.53 -0.54
N LYS A 40 8.31 -10.09 -1.74
CA LYS A 40 9.44 -10.74 -2.45
C LYS A 40 10.55 -9.73 -2.76
N ILE A 41 10.18 -8.49 -3.13
CA ILE A 41 11.15 -7.42 -3.39
C ILE A 41 11.92 -7.05 -2.14
N VAL A 42 11.22 -6.86 -1.02
CA VAL A 42 11.84 -6.47 0.26
C VAL A 42 12.69 -7.61 0.83
N SER A 43 12.19 -8.84 0.84
CA SER A 43 12.93 -10.00 1.36
C SER A 43 14.16 -10.36 0.51
N GLY A 44 14.11 -10.11 -0.82
CA GLY A 44 15.23 -10.30 -1.75
C GLY A 44 16.24 -9.14 -1.79
N PHE A 45 16.06 -8.11 -0.98
CA PHE A 45 16.95 -6.95 -0.99
C PHE A 45 18.32 -7.28 -0.35
N ASN A 46 19.38 -7.28 -1.15
CA ASN A 46 20.72 -7.73 -0.75
C ASN A 46 21.29 -6.97 0.48
N LEU A 47 20.85 -5.73 0.72
CA LEU A 47 21.31 -4.94 1.88
C LEU A 47 20.45 -5.18 3.13
N LEU A 48 19.36 -5.92 3.05
CA LEU A 48 18.45 -6.15 4.18
C LEU A 48 19.14 -6.74 5.40
N PRO A 49 20.06 -7.74 5.31
CA PRO A 49 20.79 -8.26 6.46
C PRO A 49 21.66 -7.22 7.16
N TYR A 50 22.32 -6.37 6.38
CA TYR A 50 23.16 -5.30 6.93
C TYR A 50 22.35 -4.21 7.61
N ILE A 51 21.21 -3.84 7.02
CA ILE A 51 20.25 -2.89 7.61
C ILE A 51 19.70 -3.44 8.91
N THR A 52 19.30 -4.71 8.94
CA THR A 52 18.80 -5.39 10.14
C THR A 52 19.84 -5.40 11.26
N LEU A 53 21.09 -5.76 10.93
CA LEU A 53 22.19 -5.74 11.88
C LEU A 53 22.43 -4.33 12.43
N ALA A 54 22.47 -3.31 11.55
CA ALA A 54 22.65 -1.93 11.95
C ALA A 54 21.52 -1.45 12.88
N LEU A 55 20.26 -1.77 12.59
CA LEU A 55 19.12 -1.45 13.45
C LEU A 55 19.23 -2.08 14.83
N TRP A 56 19.66 -3.33 14.92
CA TRP A 56 19.89 -4.01 16.20
C TRP A 56 21.05 -3.39 16.99
N LEU A 57 22.16 -3.02 16.32
CA LEU A 57 23.29 -2.34 16.98
C LEU A 57 22.87 -0.95 17.50
N ILE A 58 22.09 -0.19 16.71
CA ILE A 58 21.56 1.11 17.15
C ILE A 58 20.59 0.92 18.32
N THR A 59 19.74 -0.09 18.29
CA THR A 59 18.80 -0.41 19.40
C THR A 59 19.58 -0.72 20.68
N ALA A 60 20.63 -1.54 20.58
CA ALA A 60 21.50 -1.88 21.72
C ALA A 60 22.23 -0.65 22.27
N ALA A 61 22.79 0.19 21.40
CA ALA A 61 23.47 1.42 21.80
C ALA A 61 22.50 2.39 22.51
N LEU A 62 21.29 2.59 21.96
CA LEU A 62 20.27 3.43 22.57
C LEU A 62 19.80 2.87 23.92
N HIS A 63 19.76 1.54 24.07
CA HIS A 63 19.42 0.91 25.35
C HIS A 63 20.48 1.17 26.41
N VAL A 64 21.75 1.04 26.06
CA VAL A 64 22.89 1.34 26.97
C VAL A 64 22.87 2.82 27.40
N VAL A 65 22.62 3.74 26.47
CA VAL A 65 22.53 5.17 26.74
C VAL A 65 21.34 5.47 27.67
N ASP A 66 20.17 4.88 27.41
CA ASP A 66 18.94 5.04 28.21
C ASP A 66 19.14 4.52 29.66
N CYS A 67 19.83 3.40 29.82
CA CYS A 67 20.20 2.85 31.13
C CYS A 67 21.14 3.76 31.94
N ARG A 68 22.05 4.47 31.24
CA ARG A 68 22.98 5.41 31.89
C ARG A 68 22.36 6.76 32.25
N GLN A 69 21.32 7.19 31.49
CA GLN A 69 20.63 8.44 31.70
C GLN A 69 19.36 8.25 32.53
N ARG A 70 19.46 7.91 33.78
CA ARG A 70 18.33 7.68 34.70
C ARG A 70 17.51 8.95 35.04
N GLN A 71 17.88 10.09 34.49
CA GLN A 71 17.24 11.38 34.72
C GLN A 71 17.20 12.17 33.40
N SER A 72 16.30 11.85 32.49
CA SER A 72 16.16 12.62 31.27
C SER A 72 14.79 13.31 31.23
N ARG A 73 14.87 14.64 31.21
CA ARG A 73 13.84 15.58 30.80
C ARG A 73 13.20 15.06 29.51
N GLU A 74 11.89 14.99 29.43
CA GLU A 74 11.17 14.60 28.22
C GLU A 74 11.62 15.50 27.04
N ASN A 75 12.37 14.93 26.14
CA ASN A 75 12.89 15.67 25.00
C ASN A 75 12.05 15.33 23.76
N ASN A 76 11.28 16.30 23.29
CA ASN A 76 10.39 16.15 22.13
C ASN A 76 11.14 16.06 20.78
N ILE A 77 12.47 16.18 20.75
CA ILE A 77 13.29 16.13 19.54
C ILE A 77 12.97 14.87 18.70
N GLY A 78 12.85 13.71 19.36
CA GLY A 78 12.51 12.47 18.66
C GLY A 78 11.18 12.52 17.90
N ARG A 79 10.17 13.21 18.47
CA ARG A 79 8.88 13.39 17.82
C ARG A 79 9.00 14.26 16.56
N TYR A 80 9.79 15.32 16.61
CA TYR A 80 10.00 16.20 15.44
C TYR A 80 10.84 15.52 14.35
N ILE A 81 11.83 14.70 14.72
CA ILE A 81 12.59 13.88 13.76
C ILE A 81 11.66 12.91 13.03
N TRP A 82 10.78 12.20 13.74
CA TRP A 82 9.80 11.31 13.13
C TRP A 82 8.82 12.05 12.22
N LEU A 83 8.30 13.20 12.67
CA LEU A 83 7.43 14.02 11.83
C LEU A 83 8.14 14.46 10.56
N GLY A 84 9.40 14.90 10.66
CA GLY A 84 10.22 15.27 9.52
C GLY A 84 10.46 14.10 8.55
N LEU A 85 10.71 12.90 9.08
CA LEU A 85 10.86 11.68 8.28
C LEU A 85 9.56 11.30 7.54
N ILE A 86 8.42 11.36 8.22
CA ILE A 86 7.12 11.08 7.60
C ILE A 86 6.85 12.08 6.48
N ILE A 87 7.07 13.37 6.72
CA ILE A 87 6.89 14.41 5.72
C ILE A 87 7.83 14.17 4.51
N LEU A 88 9.10 13.87 4.76
CA LEU A 88 10.08 13.59 3.70
C LEU A 88 9.65 12.38 2.85
N VAL A 89 9.29 11.26 3.49
CA VAL A 89 8.81 10.06 2.79
C VAL A 89 7.54 10.37 2.00
N SER A 90 6.60 11.13 2.58
CA SER A 90 5.38 11.53 1.87
C SER A 90 5.67 12.37 0.63
N ILE A 91 6.61 13.31 0.71
CA ILE A 91 7.04 14.12 -0.44
C ILE A 91 7.65 13.23 -1.53
N VAL A 92 8.52 12.29 -1.16
CA VAL A 92 9.14 11.35 -2.11
C VAL A 92 8.08 10.48 -2.80
N VAL A 93 7.11 9.93 -2.05
CA VAL A 93 6.02 9.12 -2.60
C VAL A 93 5.16 9.95 -3.56
N ILE A 94 4.77 11.16 -3.16
CA ILE A 94 3.99 12.07 -4.02
C ILE A 94 4.76 12.40 -5.30
N TYR A 95 6.07 12.66 -5.20
CA TYR A 95 6.93 12.91 -6.37
C TYR A 95 6.97 11.71 -7.31
N ILE A 96 7.15 10.49 -6.78
CA ILE A 96 7.16 9.26 -7.57
C ILE A 96 5.83 9.06 -8.30
N LEU A 97 4.70 9.23 -7.59
CA LEU A 97 3.37 9.11 -8.19
C LEU A 97 3.12 10.17 -9.25
N TYR A 98 3.53 11.42 -9.02
CA TYR A 98 3.46 12.50 -10.00
C TYR A 98 4.26 12.18 -11.27
N ASP A 99 5.50 11.76 -11.08
CA ASP A 99 6.44 11.49 -12.16
C ASP A 99 6.00 10.25 -12.98
N ALA A 100 5.58 9.17 -12.31
CA ALA A 100 5.12 7.96 -12.98
C ALA A 100 3.81 8.15 -13.77
N ASN A 101 2.88 8.97 -13.28
CA ASN A 101 1.53 9.06 -13.85
C ASN A 101 1.28 10.32 -14.69
N LEU A 102 1.88 11.45 -14.33
CA LEU A 102 1.64 12.73 -15.01
C LEU A 102 2.74 13.07 -16.03
N ARG A 103 3.98 12.65 -15.77
CA ARG A 103 5.07 12.75 -16.76
C ARG A 103 5.11 11.56 -17.72
N GLY A 104 4.52 10.43 -17.33
CA GLY A 104 4.50 9.21 -18.14
C GLY A 104 5.78 8.38 -18.05
N ASP A 105 6.67 8.68 -17.11
CA ASP A 105 7.96 8.01 -16.94
C ASP A 105 7.88 6.75 -16.07
N GLY A 106 6.73 6.07 -16.05
CA GLY A 106 6.48 4.90 -15.19
C GLY A 106 7.43 3.74 -15.40
N GLU A 107 7.91 3.53 -16.64
CA GLU A 107 8.81 2.43 -16.99
C GLU A 107 10.16 2.46 -16.25
N LYS A 108 10.64 3.65 -15.88
CA LYS A 108 11.91 3.79 -15.15
C LYS A 108 11.90 3.19 -13.75
N TYR A 109 10.70 2.96 -13.18
CA TYR A 109 10.56 2.34 -11.87
C TYR A 109 10.64 0.81 -11.91
N GLY A 110 10.75 0.19 -13.09
CA GLY A 110 11.01 -1.24 -13.28
C GLY A 110 10.05 -2.12 -12.45
N ILE A 111 10.59 -2.88 -11.50
CA ILE A 111 9.82 -3.80 -10.65
C ILE A 111 8.73 -3.07 -9.83
N LEU A 112 8.90 -1.79 -9.52
CA LEU A 112 7.92 -1.00 -8.79
C LEU A 112 6.82 -0.42 -9.69
N GLN A 113 6.97 -0.47 -11.01
CA GLN A 113 6.00 0.06 -11.96
C GLN A 113 4.55 -0.36 -11.67
N PRO A 114 4.22 -1.66 -11.43
CA PRO A 114 2.85 -2.08 -11.16
C PRO A 114 2.22 -1.48 -9.89
N TYR A 115 3.05 -0.90 -9.02
CA TYR A 115 2.58 -0.28 -7.75
C TYR A 115 2.44 1.23 -7.86
N VAL A 116 3.24 1.87 -8.72
CA VAL A 116 3.30 3.33 -8.82
C VAL A 116 2.53 3.88 -10.03
N VAL A 117 2.34 3.10 -11.08
CA VAL A 117 1.53 3.49 -12.25
C VAL A 117 0.07 3.14 -12.01
N LEU A 118 -0.77 4.17 -11.94
CA LEU A 118 -2.20 4.05 -11.67
C LEU A 118 -3.00 3.85 -12.98
N ASP A 119 -2.72 2.76 -13.68
CA ASP A 119 -3.41 2.36 -14.90
C ASP A 119 -4.65 1.47 -14.61
N ASN A 120 -5.23 0.89 -15.66
CA ASN A 120 -6.37 -0.02 -15.51
C ASN A 120 -6.02 -1.32 -14.77
N ASN A 121 -4.78 -1.78 -14.88
CA ASN A 121 -4.32 -3.04 -14.28
C ASN A 121 -3.84 -2.85 -12.83
N TRP A 122 -3.72 -1.59 -12.37
CA TRP A 122 -3.25 -1.28 -11.04
C TRP A 122 -4.06 -2.01 -9.96
N GLY A 123 -3.35 -2.59 -8.99
CA GLY A 123 -3.96 -3.26 -7.85
C GLY A 123 -4.83 -4.46 -8.24
N THR A 124 -4.42 -5.24 -9.23
CA THR A 124 -5.18 -6.39 -9.76
C THR A 124 -6.51 -5.94 -10.37
N ASN A 125 -6.43 -5.06 -11.37
CA ASN A 125 -7.55 -4.46 -12.11
C ASN A 125 -8.42 -3.47 -11.31
N ARG A 126 -8.04 -3.11 -10.07
CA ARG A 126 -8.79 -2.10 -9.29
C ARG A 126 -8.85 -0.74 -9.98
N GLY A 127 -7.78 -0.37 -10.71
CA GLY A 127 -7.78 0.86 -11.50
C GLY A 127 -8.93 0.91 -12.52
N TYR A 128 -9.18 -0.18 -13.22
CA TYR A 128 -10.33 -0.31 -14.13
C TYR A 128 -11.66 -0.28 -13.36
N ILE A 129 -11.79 -1.11 -12.31
CA ILE A 129 -13.03 -1.23 -11.53
C ILE A 129 -13.44 0.11 -10.93
N TRP A 130 -12.49 0.88 -10.41
CA TRP A 130 -12.77 2.20 -9.83
C TRP A 130 -13.21 3.22 -10.89
N ARG A 131 -12.58 3.21 -12.07
CA ARG A 131 -13.03 4.06 -13.20
C ARG A 131 -14.42 3.66 -13.69
N LEU A 132 -14.69 2.34 -13.73
CA LEU A 132 -16.01 1.82 -14.09
C LEU A 132 -17.08 2.27 -13.07
N ALA A 133 -16.79 2.16 -11.77
CA ALA A 133 -17.69 2.63 -10.72
C ALA A 133 -18.00 4.13 -10.86
N MET A 134 -16.97 4.95 -11.12
CA MET A 134 -17.16 6.38 -11.35
C MET A 134 -17.93 6.68 -12.65
N ARG A 135 -17.73 5.89 -13.71
CA ARG A 135 -18.50 6.00 -14.95
C ARG A 135 -19.97 5.72 -14.68
N ILE A 136 -20.30 4.60 -14.04
CA ILE A 136 -21.67 4.25 -13.65
C ILE A 136 -22.31 5.35 -12.81
N TYR A 137 -21.58 5.85 -11.79
CA TYR A 137 -22.08 6.92 -10.93
C TYR A 137 -22.34 8.23 -11.71
N ASN A 138 -21.48 8.58 -12.65
CA ASN A 138 -21.65 9.79 -13.46
C ASN A 138 -22.87 9.70 -14.38
N ASP A 139 -23.19 8.51 -14.86
CA ASP A 139 -24.35 8.26 -15.74
C ASP A 139 -25.66 8.16 -14.97
N PHE A 140 -25.63 8.11 -13.65
CA PHE A 140 -26.83 8.07 -12.82
C PHE A 140 -27.68 9.35 -12.95
N PRO A 141 -29.02 9.21 -12.97
CA PRO A 141 -29.92 10.33 -12.74
C PRO A 141 -29.70 10.92 -11.33
N ILE A 142 -30.08 12.17 -11.13
CA ILE A 142 -29.86 12.90 -9.87
C ILE A 142 -30.36 12.12 -8.65
N VAL A 143 -31.50 11.45 -8.77
CA VAL A 143 -32.08 10.65 -7.69
C VAL A 143 -31.12 9.53 -7.26
N HIS A 144 -30.52 8.80 -8.19
CA HIS A 144 -29.56 7.74 -7.89
C HIS A 144 -28.18 8.28 -7.45
N LYS A 145 -27.82 9.50 -7.83
CA LYS A 145 -26.62 10.16 -7.26
C LYS A 145 -26.79 10.49 -5.78
N ILE A 146 -28.01 10.84 -5.37
CA ILE A 146 -28.31 11.20 -3.99
C ILE A 146 -28.54 9.95 -3.14
N PHE A 147 -29.37 9.00 -3.58
CA PHE A 147 -29.83 7.86 -2.80
C PHE A 147 -29.20 6.52 -3.22
N GLY A 148 -28.29 6.53 -4.21
CA GLY A 148 -27.69 5.33 -4.77
C GLY A 148 -28.66 4.50 -5.63
N SER A 149 -28.16 3.37 -6.11
CA SER A 149 -28.94 2.41 -6.92
C SER A 149 -29.50 1.24 -6.10
N GLY A 150 -29.16 1.19 -4.81
CA GLY A 150 -29.56 0.14 -3.86
C GLY A 150 -28.43 -0.81 -3.47
N PRO A 151 -28.57 -1.57 -2.38
CA PRO A 151 -27.58 -2.54 -1.93
C PRO A 151 -27.28 -3.57 -3.02
N ASP A 152 -26.00 -3.98 -3.11
CA ASP A 152 -25.49 -5.02 -4.03
C ASP A 152 -25.80 -4.83 -5.52
N THR A 153 -26.21 -3.63 -5.93
CA THR A 153 -26.57 -3.34 -7.33
C THR A 153 -25.36 -3.17 -8.23
N PHE A 154 -24.15 -2.92 -7.70
CA PHE A 154 -22.96 -2.71 -8.52
C PHE A 154 -22.71 -3.87 -9.49
N GLY A 155 -22.74 -5.11 -9.00
CA GLY A 155 -22.57 -6.31 -9.83
C GLY A 155 -23.64 -6.43 -10.93
N ILE A 156 -24.89 -6.07 -10.61
CA ILE A 156 -25.99 -6.06 -11.60
C ILE A 156 -25.72 -5.04 -12.69
N LEU A 157 -25.34 -3.82 -12.30
CA LEU A 157 -25.05 -2.72 -13.24
C LEU A 157 -23.87 -3.04 -14.16
N THR A 158 -22.79 -3.61 -13.60
CA THR A 158 -21.61 -3.99 -14.38
C THR A 158 -21.94 -5.09 -15.38
N VAL A 159 -22.66 -6.13 -14.96
CA VAL A 159 -23.01 -7.26 -15.84
C VAL A 159 -24.03 -6.85 -16.90
N THR A 160 -24.99 -6.00 -16.57
CA THR A 160 -26.01 -5.59 -17.55
C THR A 160 -25.51 -4.59 -18.59
N GLN A 161 -24.57 -3.71 -18.22
CA GLN A 161 -24.16 -2.60 -19.08
C GLN A 161 -22.74 -2.74 -19.66
N TYR A 162 -21.84 -3.49 -18.97
CA TYR A 162 -20.41 -3.51 -19.29
C TYR A 162 -19.84 -4.93 -19.40
N PHE A 163 -20.69 -5.95 -19.49
CA PHE A 163 -20.24 -7.36 -19.54
C PHE A 163 -19.27 -7.62 -20.70
N ASP A 164 -19.61 -7.18 -21.90
CA ASP A 164 -18.78 -7.42 -23.11
C ASP A 164 -17.42 -6.72 -23.00
N GLU A 165 -17.38 -5.52 -22.42
CA GLU A 165 -16.14 -4.78 -22.17
C GLU A 165 -15.25 -5.54 -21.16
N MET A 166 -15.83 -5.98 -20.04
CA MET A 166 -15.11 -6.74 -19.01
C MET A 166 -14.63 -8.10 -19.51
N ALA A 167 -15.49 -8.84 -20.17
CA ALA A 167 -15.16 -10.15 -20.70
C ALA A 167 -14.10 -10.07 -21.81
N GLY A 168 -14.19 -9.06 -22.68
CA GLY A 168 -13.22 -8.85 -23.76
C GLY A 168 -11.84 -8.42 -23.27
N MET A 169 -11.76 -7.55 -22.24
CA MET A 169 -10.49 -7.05 -21.72
C MET A 169 -9.84 -7.98 -20.69
N TYR A 170 -10.64 -8.60 -19.81
CA TYR A 170 -10.14 -9.31 -18.63
C TYR A 170 -10.57 -10.78 -18.54
N GLY A 171 -11.44 -11.25 -19.43
CA GLY A 171 -11.97 -12.61 -19.40
C GLY A 171 -12.81 -12.93 -18.15
N GLN A 172 -13.23 -11.91 -17.40
CA GLN A 172 -13.96 -12.07 -16.14
C GLN A 172 -14.94 -10.91 -15.89
N LYS A 173 -15.86 -11.11 -14.95
CA LYS A 173 -16.80 -10.08 -14.49
C LYS A 173 -16.36 -9.53 -13.13
N PHE A 174 -16.69 -8.29 -12.86
CA PHE A 174 -16.44 -7.62 -11.59
C PHE A 174 -17.76 -7.29 -10.90
N GLU A 175 -17.99 -7.91 -9.74
CA GLU A 175 -19.23 -7.76 -8.97
C GLU A 175 -19.07 -6.81 -7.77
N SER A 176 -17.84 -6.44 -7.43
CA SER A 176 -17.54 -5.54 -6.31
C SER A 176 -16.53 -4.48 -6.72
N VAL A 177 -16.66 -3.29 -6.14
CA VAL A 177 -15.72 -2.18 -6.39
C VAL A 177 -14.37 -2.40 -5.71
N HIS A 178 -14.28 -3.28 -4.70
CA HIS A 178 -13.10 -3.46 -3.85
C HIS A 178 -12.59 -2.15 -3.20
N ASN A 179 -13.54 -1.24 -2.96
CA ASN A 179 -13.34 0.02 -2.25
C ASN A 179 -14.68 0.42 -1.63
N GLU A 180 -14.78 0.39 -0.31
CA GLU A 180 -16.01 0.63 0.43
C GLU A 180 -16.63 2.00 0.12
N TYR A 181 -15.82 3.05 0.01
CA TYR A 181 -16.31 4.39 -0.29
C TYR A 181 -16.96 4.46 -1.68
N LEU A 182 -16.30 3.93 -2.70
CA LEU A 182 -16.85 3.91 -4.06
C LEU A 182 -18.04 2.96 -4.17
N GLN A 183 -18.04 1.85 -3.43
CA GLN A 183 -19.17 0.95 -3.32
C GLN A 183 -20.39 1.71 -2.78
N TYR A 184 -20.22 2.47 -1.69
CA TYR A 184 -21.29 3.25 -1.09
C TYR A 184 -21.77 4.37 -2.00
N PHE A 185 -20.88 5.05 -2.72
CA PHE A 185 -21.29 6.04 -3.71
C PHE A 185 -22.27 5.48 -4.75
N VAL A 186 -22.00 4.28 -5.25
CA VAL A 186 -22.87 3.64 -6.24
C VAL A 186 -24.14 3.09 -5.61
N THR A 187 -24.06 2.48 -4.43
CA THR A 187 -25.19 1.74 -3.83
C THR A 187 -26.07 2.58 -2.92
N ILE A 188 -25.53 3.53 -2.18
CA ILE A 188 -26.22 4.36 -1.18
C ILE A 188 -26.31 5.82 -1.64
N GLY A 189 -25.39 6.29 -2.47
CA GLY A 189 -25.32 7.68 -2.93
C GLY A 189 -24.52 8.57 -1.98
N ILE A 190 -24.85 9.87 -2.00
CA ILE A 190 -24.13 10.90 -1.21
C ILE A 190 -24.71 11.06 0.21
N VAL A 191 -25.91 10.57 0.47
CA VAL A 191 -26.63 10.74 1.76
C VAL A 191 -26.22 9.70 2.81
#